data_4f90357dec9061ff3cd42f5c6eb3298f
#
_entry.id   4f90357dec9061ff3cd42f5c6eb3298f
#
_cell.length_a   1.000
_cell.length_b   1.000
_cell.length_c   1.000
_cell.angle_alpha   90.00
_cell.angle_beta   90.00
_cell.angle_gamma   90.00
#
_symmetry.space_group_name_H-M   'P 1'
#
loop_
_entity.id
_entity.type
_entity.pdbx_description
1 polymer ?
#
loop_
_entity_poly.entity_id
_entity_poly.type
_entity_poly.pdbx_seq_one_letter_code
_entity_poly.pdbx_strand_id
1 'polypeptide(L)'
;MHANPTPSDWVRRWAHLVPAGRPVLDVACGAGRHLLEFAGRGHPVTGVDRDPQALAAAAWHLDGAGELVLADIENGPWPFADRAFGAVVVTNYLWRALLPTLVASVEPGGVLVYETFAAGNETVGKPSRPDFLLRPGELLAACAGLRIVAYEDGFEAAPERFVQRVAAVREHPGSGPARHPL
;
A
#
# COMPACT_ATOMS: atom_id res chain seq x y z
N MET A 1 19.37 9.42 4.56
CA MET A 1 18.63 8.83 5.70
C MET A 1 18.24 7.43 5.28
N HIS A 2 18.81 6.42 5.92
CA HIS A 2 18.40 5.04 5.63
C HIS A 2 16.96 4.88 6.09
N ALA A 3 16.06 4.55 5.16
CA ALA A 3 14.68 4.25 5.49
C ALA A 3 14.67 3.14 6.55
N ASN A 4 13.87 3.32 7.58
CA ASN A 4 13.70 2.32 8.63
C ASN A 4 13.30 0.99 7.97
N PRO A 5 14.05 -0.10 8.13
CA PRO A 5 13.75 -1.37 7.50
C PRO A 5 12.49 -2.04 8.08
N THR A 6 11.92 -1.48 9.15
CA THR A 6 10.73 -2.03 9.79
C THR A 6 9.48 -1.72 8.96
N PRO A 7 8.68 -2.72 8.60
CA PRO A 7 7.38 -2.53 7.96
C PRO A 7 6.44 -1.70 8.83
N SER A 8 5.48 -1.00 8.21
CA SER A 8 4.41 -0.31 8.92
C SER A 8 3.63 -1.28 9.80
N ASP A 9 3.30 -0.86 11.04
CA ASP A 9 2.47 -1.65 11.95
C ASP A 9 1.07 -1.87 11.38
N TRP A 10 0.54 -0.91 10.60
CA TRP A 10 -0.71 -1.09 9.89
C TRP A 10 -0.63 -2.21 8.86
N VAL A 11 0.42 -2.24 8.04
CA VAL A 11 0.65 -3.30 7.06
C VAL A 11 0.80 -4.65 7.75
N ARG A 12 1.60 -4.74 8.82
CA ARG A 12 1.79 -5.98 9.59
C ARG A 12 0.50 -6.49 10.21
N ARG A 13 -0.31 -5.58 10.77
CA ARG A 13 -1.61 -5.91 11.39
C ARG A 13 -2.55 -6.59 10.39
N TRP A 14 -2.62 -6.09 9.16
CA TRP A 14 -3.58 -6.55 8.17
C TRP A 14 -3.00 -7.51 7.12
N ALA A 15 -1.73 -7.87 7.24
CA ALA A 15 -1.07 -8.81 6.33
C ALA A 15 -1.76 -10.19 6.26
N HIS A 16 -2.46 -10.59 7.33
CA HIS A 16 -3.21 -11.84 7.38
C HIS A 16 -4.44 -11.88 6.45
N LEU A 17 -4.89 -10.73 5.93
CA LEU A 17 -5.96 -10.66 4.94
C LEU A 17 -5.51 -11.03 3.53
N VAL A 18 -4.19 -11.13 3.29
CA VAL A 18 -3.66 -11.53 1.99
C VAL A 18 -3.87 -13.03 1.81
N PRO A 19 -4.56 -13.49 0.74
CA PRO A 19 -4.75 -14.91 0.53
C PRO A 19 -3.42 -15.63 0.34
N ALA A 20 -3.26 -16.81 0.94
CA ALA A 20 -2.01 -17.56 0.96
C ALA A 20 -1.41 -17.75 -0.44
N GLY A 21 -0.12 -17.45 -0.59
CA GLY A 21 0.62 -17.62 -1.85
C GLY A 21 0.24 -16.66 -2.98
N ARG A 22 -0.68 -15.71 -2.75
CA ARG A 22 -1.07 -14.73 -3.79
C ARG A 22 -0.04 -13.61 -3.90
N PRO A 23 0.15 -13.04 -5.12
CA PRO A 23 1.14 -12.00 -5.36
C PRO A 23 0.79 -10.70 -4.62
N VAL A 24 1.80 -10.03 -4.11
CA VAL A 24 1.70 -8.74 -3.43
C VAL A 24 2.42 -7.66 -4.25
N LEU A 25 1.76 -6.54 -4.49
CA LEU A 25 2.33 -5.34 -5.08
C LEU A 25 2.57 -4.29 -4.00
N ASP A 26 3.81 -3.81 -3.88
CA ASP A 26 4.17 -2.65 -3.06
C ASP A 26 4.42 -1.44 -3.98
N VAL A 27 3.60 -0.41 -3.84
CA VAL A 27 3.58 0.79 -4.70
C VAL A 27 4.38 1.90 -4.05
N ALA A 28 5.32 2.50 -4.79
CA ALA A 28 6.34 3.40 -4.26
C ALA A 28 7.12 2.71 -3.13
N CYS A 29 7.64 1.51 -3.45
CA CYS A 29 8.14 0.55 -2.48
C CYS A 29 9.43 0.99 -1.75
N GLY A 30 10.13 2.02 -2.27
CA GLY A 30 11.39 2.47 -1.72
C GLY A 30 12.40 1.32 -1.62
N ALA A 31 13.06 1.19 -0.46
CA ALA A 31 14.03 0.12 -0.20
C ALA A 31 13.39 -1.25 0.14
N GLY A 32 12.10 -1.45 -0.10
CA GLY A 32 11.45 -2.76 -0.08
C GLY A 32 11.11 -3.32 1.30
N ARG A 33 10.91 -2.49 2.32
CA ARG A 33 10.60 -2.97 3.68
C ARG A 33 9.35 -3.86 3.77
N HIS A 34 8.31 -3.56 2.98
CA HIS A 34 7.10 -4.37 2.94
C HIS A 34 7.25 -5.57 2.00
N LEU A 35 8.05 -5.45 0.93
CA LEU A 35 8.40 -6.59 0.08
C LEU A 35 9.06 -7.70 0.90
N LEU A 36 10.01 -7.35 1.78
CA LEU A 36 10.64 -8.30 2.69
C LEU A 36 9.66 -8.96 3.65
N GLU A 37 8.73 -8.19 4.21
CA GLU A 37 7.69 -8.71 5.11
C GLU A 37 6.83 -9.77 4.40
N PHE A 38 6.37 -9.49 3.19
CA PHE A 38 5.51 -10.42 2.45
C PHE A 38 6.28 -11.58 1.82
N ALA A 39 7.52 -11.37 1.36
CA ALA A 39 8.39 -12.47 0.92
C ALA A 39 8.67 -13.45 2.06
N GLY A 40 8.93 -12.94 3.27
CA GLY A 40 9.11 -13.76 4.47
C GLY A 40 7.86 -14.53 4.89
N ARG A 41 6.67 -14.13 4.42
CA ARG A 41 5.40 -14.85 4.59
C ARG A 41 5.10 -15.82 3.44
N GLY A 42 6.00 -15.96 2.47
CA GLY A 42 5.85 -16.87 1.33
C GLY A 42 5.00 -16.33 0.19
N HIS A 43 4.80 -15.01 0.08
CA HIS A 43 4.13 -14.39 -1.04
C HIS A 43 5.12 -14.04 -2.16
N PRO A 44 4.79 -14.25 -3.45
CA PRO A 44 5.47 -13.59 -4.55
C PRO A 44 5.32 -12.09 -4.42
N VAL A 45 6.40 -11.33 -4.52
CA VAL A 45 6.37 -9.87 -4.31
C VAL A 45 6.82 -9.12 -5.56
N THR A 46 6.15 -8.02 -5.83
CA THR A 46 6.48 -7.08 -6.90
C THR A 46 6.54 -5.68 -6.30
N GLY A 47 7.63 -4.96 -6.51
CA GLY A 47 7.80 -3.57 -6.08
C GLY A 47 7.90 -2.64 -7.28
N VAL A 48 7.32 -1.45 -7.18
CA VAL A 48 7.52 -0.38 -8.16
C VAL A 48 7.97 0.89 -7.46
N ASP A 49 9.00 1.52 -8.00
CA ASP A 49 9.47 2.84 -7.54
C ASP A 49 10.12 3.59 -8.71
N ARG A 50 10.19 4.91 -8.62
CA ARG A 50 10.91 5.76 -9.58
C ARG A 50 12.38 5.98 -9.23
N ASP A 51 12.78 5.66 -8.00
CA ASP A 51 14.15 5.84 -7.52
C ASP A 51 14.98 4.56 -7.75
N PRO A 52 15.95 4.59 -8.69
CA PRO A 52 16.79 3.43 -8.96
C PRO A 52 17.69 3.05 -7.78
N GLN A 53 18.06 4.01 -6.92
CA GLN A 53 18.89 3.74 -5.75
C GLN A 53 18.10 3.00 -4.67
N ALA A 54 16.83 3.39 -4.48
CA ALA A 54 15.91 2.69 -3.58
C ALA A 54 15.67 1.25 -4.05
N LEU A 55 15.42 1.05 -5.35
CA LEU A 55 15.26 -0.29 -5.93
C LEU A 55 16.54 -1.13 -5.84
N ALA A 56 17.72 -0.54 -5.99
CA ALA A 56 18.98 -1.26 -5.79
C ALA A 56 19.14 -1.75 -4.34
N ALA A 57 18.72 -0.94 -3.37
CA ALA A 57 18.69 -1.36 -1.97
C ALA A 57 17.63 -2.47 -1.72
N ALA A 58 16.45 -2.36 -2.32
CA ALA A 58 15.44 -3.40 -2.25
C ALA A 58 15.93 -4.73 -2.86
N ALA A 59 16.58 -4.69 -4.01
CA ALA A 59 17.17 -5.85 -4.66
C ALA A 59 18.20 -6.57 -3.78
N TRP A 60 19.05 -5.79 -3.11
CA TRP A 60 20.02 -6.31 -2.16
C TRP A 60 19.36 -7.07 -1.00
N HIS A 61 18.30 -6.50 -0.43
CA HIS A 61 17.60 -7.11 0.69
C HIS A 61 16.79 -8.35 0.30
N LEU A 62 16.20 -8.34 -0.90
CA LEU A 62 15.37 -9.45 -1.39
C LEU A 62 16.17 -10.66 -1.87
N ASP A 63 17.48 -10.49 -2.12
CA ASP A 63 18.37 -11.56 -2.61
C ASP A 63 17.77 -12.38 -3.77
N GLY A 64 17.18 -11.68 -4.74
CA GLY A 64 16.52 -12.26 -5.90
C GLY A 64 15.08 -12.76 -5.67
N ALA A 65 14.53 -12.64 -4.47
CA ALA A 65 13.19 -13.12 -4.12
C ALA A 65 12.09 -12.10 -4.43
N GLY A 66 12.01 -11.60 -5.68
CA GLY A 66 10.95 -10.65 -6.05
C GLY A 66 11.21 -9.95 -7.37
N GLU A 67 10.18 -9.30 -7.88
CA GLU A 67 10.22 -8.48 -9.08
C GLU A 67 10.32 -7.00 -8.69
N LEU A 68 11.25 -6.25 -9.27
CA LEU A 68 11.39 -4.82 -9.05
C LEU A 68 11.28 -4.07 -10.37
N VAL A 69 10.38 -3.10 -10.43
CA VAL A 69 10.07 -2.33 -11.63
C VAL A 69 10.45 -0.87 -11.41
N LEU A 70 11.38 -0.38 -12.22
CA LEU A 70 11.73 1.04 -12.28
C LEU A 70 10.71 1.75 -13.17
N ALA A 71 9.82 2.56 -12.59
CA ALA A 71 8.83 3.31 -13.35
C ALA A 71 8.39 4.59 -12.63
N ASP A 72 8.17 5.65 -13.41
CA ASP A 72 7.46 6.85 -12.96
C ASP A 72 5.96 6.63 -13.20
N ILE A 73 5.25 6.17 -12.15
CA ILE A 73 3.82 5.88 -12.20
C ILE A 73 2.93 7.14 -12.10
N GLU A 74 3.52 8.32 -11.92
CA GLU A 74 2.80 9.60 -11.93
C GLU A 74 2.69 10.17 -13.35
N ASN A 75 3.76 10.03 -14.15
CA ASN A 75 3.86 10.65 -15.48
C ASN A 75 3.97 9.61 -16.62
N GLY A 76 4.19 8.35 -16.28
CA GLY A 76 4.28 7.24 -17.23
C GLY A 76 3.05 6.33 -17.21
N PRO A 77 3.04 5.30 -18.07
CA PRO A 77 2.00 4.28 -18.07
C PRO A 77 2.06 3.41 -16.81
N TRP A 78 0.89 2.92 -16.38
CA TRP A 78 0.81 1.92 -15.32
C TRP A 78 1.44 0.60 -15.79
N PRO A 79 2.52 0.11 -15.14
CA PRO A 79 3.28 -1.04 -15.66
C PRO A 79 2.57 -2.39 -15.46
N PHE A 80 1.44 -2.43 -14.77
CA PHE A 80 0.71 -3.64 -14.39
C PHE A 80 -0.72 -3.68 -14.95
N ALA A 81 -0.96 -3.10 -16.13
CA ALA A 81 -2.30 -2.97 -16.72
C ALA A 81 -3.06 -4.30 -16.84
N ASP A 82 -2.34 -5.41 -17.10
CA ASP A 82 -2.90 -6.74 -17.30
C ASP A 82 -2.72 -7.67 -16.09
N ARG A 83 -2.40 -7.10 -14.91
CA ARG A 83 -2.13 -7.86 -13.68
C ARG A 83 -3.05 -7.44 -12.55
N ALA A 84 -3.45 -8.43 -11.75
CA ALA A 84 -4.11 -8.21 -10.47
C ALA A 84 -3.34 -8.92 -9.35
N PHE A 85 -3.48 -8.44 -8.13
CA PHE A 85 -2.68 -8.85 -6.99
C PHE A 85 -3.56 -9.24 -5.81
N GLY A 86 -3.12 -10.25 -5.05
CA GLY A 86 -3.73 -10.65 -3.78
C GLY A 86 -3.63 -9.57 -2.71
N ALA A 87 -2.61 -8.70 -2.82
CA ALA A 87 -2.57 -7.46 -2.07
C ALA A 87 -1.96 -6.33 -2.88
N VAL A 88 -2.48 -5.13 -2.69
CA VAL A 88 -1.86 -3.87 -3.10
C VAL A 88 -1.54 -3.09 -1.84
N VAL A 89 -0.25 -2.81 -1.62
CA VAL A 89 0.26 -2.12 -0.43
C VAL A 89 0.76 -0.75 -0.84
N VAL A 90 0.35 0.28 -0.12
CA VAL A 90 0.76 1.67 -0.35
C VAL A 90 1.05 2.34 0.99
N THR A 91 2.25 2.87 1.17
CA THR A 91 2.59 3.62 2.40
C THR A 91 3.34 4.89 2.09
N ASN A 92 2.99 5.97 2.80
CA ASN A 92 3.64 7.29 2.68
C ASN A 92 3.69 7.83 1.25
N TYR A 93 2.70 7.49 0.43
CA TYR A 93 2.60 7.88 -0.96
C TYR A 93 1.15 8.29 -1.27
N LEU A 94 0.98 9.36 -2.04
CA LEU A 94 -0.32 9.81 -2.52
C LEU A 94 -0.19 10.42 -3.93
N TRP A 95 -0.84 9.78 -4.89
CA TRP A 95 -1.09 10.32 -6.23
C TRP A 95 -2.55 10.06 -6.59
N ARG A 96 -3.39 11.09 -6.51
CA ARG A 96 -4.86 10.95 -6.58
C ARG A 96 -5.34 10.32 -7.89
N ALA A 97 -4.70 10.67 -9.00
CA ALA A 97 -5.03 10.11 -10.31
C ALA A 97 -4.86 8.58 -10.37
N LEU A 98 -4.01 8.02 -9.51
CA LEU A 98 -3.73 6.59 -9.46
C LEU A 98 -4.70 5.80 -8.55
N LEU A 99 -5.44 6.44 -7.67
CA LEU A 99 -6.32 5.76 -6.71
C LEU A 99 -7.28 4.74 -7.36
N PRO A 100 -7.98 5.06 -8.46
CA PRO A 100 -8.84 4.08 -9.14
C PRO A 100 -8.07 2.87 -9.68
N THR A 101 -6.86 3.09 -10.20
CA THR A 101 -5.99 2.04 -10.72
C THR A 101 -5.50 1.11 -9.62
N LEU A 102 -5.11 1.66 -8.46
CA LEU A 102 -4.70 0.87 -7.30
C LEU A 102 -5.84 -0.03 -6.82
N VAL A 103 -7.04 0.52 -6.71
CA VAL A 103 -8.23 -0.25 -6.36
C VAL A 103 -8.49 -1.33 -7.40
N ALA A 104 -8.46 -1.01 -8.71
CA ALA A 104 -8.70 -1.98 -9.78
C ALA A 104 -7.67 -3.11 -9.81
N SER A 105 -6.43 -2.86 -9.36
CA SER A 105 -5.35 -3.85 -9.32
C SER A 105 -5.49 -4.90 -8.21
N VAL A 106 -6.45 -4.75 -7.30
CA VAL A 106 -6.76 -5.77 -6.28
C VAL A 106 -7.62 -6.87 -6.92
N GLU A 107 -7.18 -8.12 -6.89
CA GLU A 107 -7.96 -9.26 -7.39
C GLU A 107 -9.18 -9.59 -6.50
N PRO A 108 -10.19 -10.32 -7.00
CA PRO A 108 -11.24 -10.88 -6.15
C PRO A 108 -10.67 -11.73 -5.02
N GLY A 109 -11.07 -11.46 -3.79
CA GLY A 109 -10.51 -12.03 -2.55
C GLY A 109 -9.26 -11.31 -2.03
N GLY A 110 -8.67 -10.41 -2.80
CA GLY A 110 -7.48 -9.66 -2.41
C GLY A 110 -7.80 -8.43 -1.55
N VAL A 111 -6.75 -7.79 -1.04
CA VAL A 111 -6.83 -6.66 -0.10
C VAL A 111 -6.03 -5.45 -0.58
N LEU A 112 -6.58 -4.25 -0.41
CA LEU A 112 -5.84 -3.00 -0.43
C LEU A 112 -5.47 -2.64 1.01
N VAL A 113 -4.17 -2.48 1.28
CA VAL A 113 -3.64 -1.96 2.56
C VAL A 113 -2.95 -0.64 2.27
N TYR A 114 -3.58 0.45 2.69
CA TYR A 114 -3.11 1.79 2.41
C TYR A 114 -2.95 2.60 3.69
N GLU A 115 -1.82 3.28 3.85
CA GLU A 115 -1.53 4.21 4.93
C GLU A 115 -0.76 5.40 4.37
N THR A 116 -1.26 6.63 4.55
CA THR A 116 -0.49 7.83 4.23
C THR A 116 -0.94 9.04 5.04
N PHE A 117 -0.25 10.15 4.86
CA PHE A 117 -0.47 11.39 5.60
C PHE A 117 -1.81 12.03 5.24
N ALA A 118 -2.45 12.63 6.24
CA ALA A 118 -3.74 13.31 6.14
C ALA A 118 -3.65 14.79 6.48
N ALA A 119 -4.70 15.53 6.15
CA ALA A 119 -4.87 16.94 6.50
C ALA A 119 -4.69 17.13 8.00
N GLY A 120 -3.96 18.15 8.39
CA GLY A 120 -3.47 18.39 9.75
C GLY A 120 -1.96 18.13 9.89
N ASN A 121 -1.39 17.24 9.05
CA ASN A 121 0.04 16.91 9.13
C ASN A 121 0.96 18.10 8.84
N GLU A 122 0.48 19.11 8.09
CA GLU A 122 1.17 20.37 7.84
C GLU A 122 1.47 21.18 9.13
N THR A 123 0.76 20.88 10.21
CA THR A 123 0.94 21.55 11.51
C THR A 123 2.05 20.93 12.36
N VAL A 124 2.44 19.68 12.07
CA VAL A 124 3.41 18.91 12.88
C VAL A 124 4.64 18.48 12.09
N GLY A 125 4.60 18.51 10.75
CA GLY A 125 5.76 18.07 9.99
C GLY A 125 5.60 18.06 8.48
N LYS A 126 6.33 17.16 7.84
CA LYS A 126 6.28 16.93 6.39
C LYS A 126 5.74 15.53 6.11
N PRO A 127 5.02 15.34 4.98
CA PRO A 127 4.67 16.34 3.96
C PRO A 127 3.71 17.39 4.52
N SER A 128 3.81 18.63 3.97
CA SER A 128 2.97 19.76 4.39
C SER A 128 2.16 20.37 3.24
N ARG A 129 2.40 19.92 2.00
CA ARG A 129 1.64 20.39 0.84
C ARG A 129 0.30 19.64 0.77
N PRO A 130 -0.83 20.34 0.53
CA PRO A 130 -2.16 19.71 0.42
C PRO A 130 -2.23 18.58 -0.61
N ASP A 131 -1.42 18.65 -1.68
CA ASP A 131 -1.36 17.63 -2.73
C ASP A 131 -0.97 16.24 -2.19
N PHE A 132 -0.20 16.22 -1.09
CA PHE A 132 0.32 15.00 -0.46
C PHE A 132 -0.43 14.62 0.83
N LEU A 133 -1.52 15.33 1.15
CA LEU A 133 -2.33 15.10 2.34
C LEU A 133 -3.74 14.67 1.95
N LEU A 134 -4.18 13.55 2.46
CA LEU A 134 -5.54 13.06 2.27
C LEU A 134 -6.54 13.99 2.96
N ARG A 135 -7.66 14.27 2.29
CA ARG A 135 -8.80 14.96 2.91
C ARG A 135 -9.55 13.99 3.81
N PRO A 136 -10.28 14.48 4.84
CA PRO A 136 -11.09 13.61 5.69
C PRO A 136 -11.97 12.65 4.87
N GLY A 137 -11.88 11.34 5.17
CA GLY A 137 -12.65 10.29 4.49
C GLY A 137 -12.24 9.97 3.06
N GLU A 138 -11.15 10.53 2.52
CA GLU A 138 -10.78 10.37 1.10
C GLU A 138 -10.46 8.90 0.75
N LEU A 139 -9.80 8.14 1.64
CA LEU A 139 -9.57 6.71 1.41
C LEU A 139 -10.85 5.89 1.43
N LEU A 140 -11.83 6.23 2.25
CA LEU A 140 -13.14 5.56 2.23
C LEU A 140 -13.83 5.74 0.88
N ALA A 141 -13.82 6.99 0.36
CA ALA A 141 -14.40 7.28 -0.94
C ALA A 141 -13.66 6.54 -2.08
N ALA A 142 -12.31 6.50 -2.03
CA ALA A 142 -11.51 5.79 -3.01
C ALA A 142 -11.80 4.27 -3.02
N CYS A 143 -12.13 3.70 -1.86
CA CYS A 143 -12.42 2.27 -1.69
C CYS A 143 -13.91 1.91 -1.86
N ALA A 144 -14.75 2.77 -2.45
CA ALA A 144 -16.21 2.58 -2.53
C ALA A 144 -16.67 1.25 -3.15
N GLY A 145 -15.82 0.55 -3.90
CA GLY A 145 -16.13 -0.78 -4.48
C GLY A 145 -15.60 -1.96 -3.67
N LEU A 146 -15.01 -1.72 -2.51
CA LEU A 146 -14.40 -2.73 -1.65
C LEU A 146 -15.14 -2.80 -0.31
N ARG A 147 -15.04 -3.95 0.36
CA ARG A 147 -15.46 -4.06 1.76
C ARG A 147 -14.40 -3.45 2.67
N ILE A 148 -14.74 -2.41 3.38
CA ILE A 148 -13.88 -1.83 4.41
C ILE A 148 -13.84 -2.78 5.62
N VAL A 149 -12.68 -3.35 5.90
CA VAL A 149 -12.44 -4.19 7.09
C VAL A 149 -12.00 -3.31 8.25
N ALA A 150 -11.12 -2.34 7.97
CA ALA A 150 -10.66 -1.38 8.97
C ALA A 150 -10.38 -0.02 8.32
N TYR A 151 -10.59 1.03 9.09
CA TYR A 151 -10.28 2.41 8.70
C TYR A 151 -9.91 3.22 9.94
N GLU A 152 -8.87 4.01 9.82
CA GLU A 152 -8.47 5.00 10.81
C GLU A 152 -8.20 6.35 10.13
N ASP A 153 -8.63 7.42 10.77
CA ASP A 153 -8.37 8.81 10.35
C ASP A 153 -8.10 9.62 11.61
N GLY A 154 -6.85 10.05 11.82
CA GLY A 154 -6.52 10.72 13.06
C GLY A 154 -5.05 11.03 13.25
N PHE A 155 -4.72 11.38 14.49
CA PHE A 155 -3.40 11.80 14.93
C PHE A 155 -2.68 10.67 15.69
N GLU A 156 -1.44 10.39 15.28
CA GLU A 156 -0.49 9.58 16.05
C GLU A 156 0.47 10.49 16.82
N ALA A 157 0.69 10.18 18.10
CA ALA A 157 1.57 10.98 18.96
C ALA A 157 3.05 10.54 18.91
N ALA A 158 3.33 9.34 18.40
CA ALA A 158 4.70 8.80 18.33
C ALA A 158 4.90 7.88 17.09
N PRO A 159 5.47 8.38 16.00
CA PRO A 159 5.83 9.78 15.73
C PRO A 159 4.59 10.67 15.53
N GLU A 160 4.73 11.96 15.85
CA GLU A 160 3.64 12.92 15.61
C GLU A 160 3.33 13.02 14.13
N ARG A 161 2.12 12.62 13.75
CA ARG A 161 1.63 12.69 12.36
C ARG A 161 0.11 12.55 12.28
N PHE A 162 -0.50 13.21 11.32
CA PHE A 162 -1.87 12.94 10.91
C PHE A 162 -1.88 11.93 9.75
N VAL A 163 -2.68 10.89 9.88
CA VAL A 163 -2.74 9.79 8.92
C VAL A 163 -4.16 9.34 8.64
N GLN A 164 -4.40 8.85 7.42
CA GLN A 164 -5.50 7.95 7.13
C GLN A 164 -4.98 6.58 6.74
N ARG A 165 -5.73 5.55 7.14
CA ARG A 165 -5.40 4.15 6.89
C ARG A 165 -6.63 3.37 6.53
N VAL A 166 -6.50 2.44 5.60
CA VAL A 166 -7.57 1.53 5.22
C VAL A 166 -7.02 0.13 4.97
N ALA A 167 -7.77 -0.88 5.40
CA ALA A 167 -7.66 -2.26 4.93
C ALA A 167 -9.03 -2.61 4.31
N ALA A 168 -9.04 -2.83 3.00
CA ALA A 168 -10.27 -3.01 2.23
C ALA A 168 -10.14 -4.21 1.29
N VAL A 169 -11.11 -5.12 1.33
CA VAL A 169 -11.09 -6.39 0.58
C VAL A 169 -12.02 -6.31 -0.62
N ARG A 170 -11.57 -6.78 -1.78
CA ARG A 170 -12.42 -7.04 -2.92
C ARG A 170 -13.11 -8.40 -2.74
N GLU A 171 -14.38 -8.39 -2.37
CA GLU A 171 -15.13 -9.64 -2.21
C GLU A 171 -15.31 -10.36 -3.55
N HIS A 172 -15.39 -11.69 -3.49
CA HIS A 172 -15.74 -12.49 -4.67
C HIS A 172 -17.18 -12.22 -5.08
N PRO A 173 -17.49 -12.02 -6.37
CA PRO A 173 -18.86 -11.91 -6.83
C PRO A 173 -19.69 -13.15 -6.45
N GLY A 174 -20.85 -12.94 -5.85
CA GLY A 174 -21.78 -14.03 -5.50
C GLY A 174 -21.40 -14.87 -4.29
N SER A 175 -20.31 -14.57 -3.60
CA SER A 175 -20.00 -15.18 -2.31
C SER A 175 -20.89 -14.60 -1.22
N GLY A 176 -21.25 -15.43 -0.23
CA GLY A 176 -21.86 -14.95 1.02
C GLY A 176 -20.90 -14.03 1.79
N PRO A 177 -21.34 -13.41 2.90
CA PRO A 177 -20.50 -12.48 3.66
C PRO A 177 -19.23 -13.18 4.15
N ALA A 178 -18.09 -12.69 3.67
CA ALA A 178 -16.79 -13.21 4.09
C ALA A 178 -16.51 -12.83 5.56
N ARG A 179 -15.81 -13.71 6.28
CA ARG A 179 -15.40 -13.48 7.67
C ARG A 179 -13.97 -12.99 7.67
N HIS A 180 -13.79 -11.70 7.94
CA HIS A 180 -12.48 -11.09 8.08
C HIS A 180 -12.14 -10.91 9.56
N PRO A 181 -11.16 -11.65 10.13
CA PRO A 181 -10.73 -11.45 11.52
C PRO A 181 -10.20 -10.03 11.74
N LEU A 182 -10.47 -9.43 12.90
CA LEU A 182 -10.00 -8.09 13.27
C LEU A 182 -8.72 -8.15 14.12
#